data_dc3d0c1e030539e6d37abc1738eed4a0
#
_entry.id   dc3d0c1e030539e6d37abc1738eed4a0
#
_cell.length_a   1.000
_cell.length_b   1.000
_cell.length_c   1.000
_cell.angle_alpha   90.00
_cell.angle_beta   90.00
_cell.angle_gamma   90.00
#
_symmetry.space_group_name_H-M   'P 1'
#
loop_
_entity.id
_entity.type
_entity.pdbx_description
1 polymer ?
#
loop_
_entity_poly.entity_id
_entity_poly.type
_entity_poly.pdbx_seq_one_letter_code
_entity_poly.pdbx_strand_id
1 'polypeptide(L)'
;MAITRAKKKLYLTFDCGYENGNTEPILDALKKHQAPATFFVVGHFLESAPEIAKRMVAEGHTVGNHTYHHPDMSSIADLTAFQKEMDDNAALFSEVTGQKMANYYRPPQGKYSTKNLEMAKQLGYHTFFWSLAYVDWNVDAQPTKEEAFEKLLGRIHPGAIVLLHSTSKTNGEILDELLTKWEEMGYTFHPLSELCEK
;
A
#
# COMPACT_ATOMS: atom_id res chain seq x y z
N MET A 1 -18.90 -29.89 -16.82
CA MET A 1 -18.25 -28.57 -17.00
C MET A 1 -17.83 -28.10 -15.61
N ALA A 2 -16.54 -28.20 -15.25
CA ALA A 2 -16.05 -27.75 -13.95
C ALA A 2 -16.03 -26.22 -13.98
N ILE A 3 -16.87 -25.58 -13.18
CA ILE A 3 -16.83 -24.15 -12.94
C ILE A 3 -15.50 -23.90 -12.23
N THR A 4 -14.51 -23.36 -12.92
CA THR A 4 -13.25 -22.91 -12.34
C THR A 4 -13.60 -21.85 -11.30
N ARG A 5 -13.59 -22.20 -10.02
CA ARG A 5 -13.75 -21.24 -8.92
C ARG A 5 -12.68 -20.17 -9.12
N ALA A 6 -13.09 -18.91 -9.31
CA ALA A 6 -12.18 -17.78 -9.37
C ALA A 6 -11.24 -17.89 -8.15
N LYS A 7 -9.92 -17.84 -8.41
CA LYS A 7 -8.92 -17.94 -7.33
C LYS A 7 -9.15 -16.74 -6.40
N LYS A 8 -9.38 -17.02 -5.12
CA LYS A 8 -9.59 -15.99 -4.10
C LYS A 8 -8.24 -15.37 -3.68
N LYS A 9 -7.65 -14.59 -4.60
CA LYS A 9 -6.41 -13.85 -4.35
C LYS A 9 -6.70 -12.48 -3.78
N LEU A 10 -5.90 -12.04 -2.81
CA LEU A 10 -5.90 -10.69 -2.28
C LEU A 10 -4.53 -10.06 -2.44
N TYR A 11 -4.52 -8.76 -2.66
CA TYR A 11 -3.33 -7.94 -2.79
C TYR A 11 -3.35 -6.88 -1.68
N LEU A 12 -2.52 -7.07 -0.66
CA LEU A 12 -2.47 -6.17 0.49
C LEU A 12 -1.59 -4.97 0.17
N THR A 13 -2.12 -3.78 0.39
CA THR A 13 -1.37 -2.54 0.22
C THR A 13 -1.59 -1.59 1.40
N PHE A 14 -0.54 -0.86 1.76
CA PHE A 14 -0.53 0.09 2.86
C PHE A 14 0.00 1.44 2.39
N ASP A 15 -0.72 2.52 2.65
CA ASP A 15 -0.21 3.87 2.45
C ASP A 15 0.42 4.36 3.76
N CYS A 16 1.67 4.85 3.67
CA CYS A 16 2.52 5.20 4.81
C CYS A 16 2.93 6.68 4.72
N GLY A 17 2.15 7.55 5.36
CA GLY A 17 2.41 8.98 5.41
C GLY A 17 3.41 9.38 6.50
N TYR A 18 3.32 8.75 7.67
CA TYR A 18 4.24 8.90 8.80
C TYR A 18 4.11 7.69 9.71
N GLU A 19 5.10 7.49 10.60
CA GLU A 19 5.06 6.43 11.61
C GLU A 19 4.27 6.88 12.84
N ASN A 20 3.38 6.02 13.31
CA ASN A 20 2.50 6.28 14.46
C ASN A 20 2.46 5.09 15.44
N GLY A 21 3.51 4.27 15.48
CA GLY A 21 3.63 3.11 16.37
C GLY A 21 2.85 1.88 15.91
N ASN A 22 2.25 1.91 14.71
CA ASN A 22 1.37 0.84 14.24
C ASN A 22 1.97 0.02 13.09
N THR A 23 3.04 0.47 12.46
CA THR A 23 3.64 -0.24 11.31
C THR A 23 4.34 -1.53 11.74
N GLU A 24 5.02 -1.54 12.87
CA GLU A 24 5.67 -2.77 13.36
C GLU A 24 4.67 -3.90 13.66
N PRO A 25 3.56 -3.67 14.40
CA PRO A 25 2.52 -4.69 14.56
C PRO A 25 1.94 -5.20 13.22
N ILE A 26 1.80 -4.31 12.22
CA ILE A 26 1.37 -4.69 10.88
C ILE A 26 2.39 -5.65 10.24
N LEU A 27 3.68 -5.31 10.29
CA LEU A 27 4.74 -6.17 9.76
C LEU A 27 4.81 -7.52 10.49
N ASP A 28 4.62 -7.55 11.82
CA ASP A 28 4.57 -8.78 12.60
C ASP A 28 3.43 -9.69 12.15
N ALA A 29 2.24 -9.14 11.94
CA ALA A 29 1.09 -9.88 11.43
C ALA A 29 1.34 -10.43 10.02
N LEU A 30 1.86 -9.61 9.10
CA LEU A 30 2.20 -10.05 7.74
C LEU A 30 3.23 -11.18 7.75
N LYS A 31 4.25 -11.08 8.59
CA LYS A 31 5.28 -12.12 8.75
C LYS A 31 4.69 -13.43 9.27
N LYS A 32 3.83 -13.37 10.28
CA LYS A 32 3.16 -14.54 10.86
C LYS A 32 2.35 -15.30 9.82
N HIS A 33 1.65 -14.59 8.94
CA HIS A 33 0.82 -15.17 7.87
C HIS A 33 1.58 -15.40 6.56
N GLN A 34 2.88 -15.11 6.51
CA GLN A 34 3.69 -15.16 5.27
C GLN A 34 3.02 -14.39 4.12
N ALA A 35 2.35 -13.29 4.46
CA ALA A 35 1.57 -12.48 3.53
C ALA A 35 2.46 -11.39 2.92
N PRO A 36 2.69 -11.40 1.59
CA PRO A 36 3.37 -10.31 0.91
C PRO A 36 2.47 -9.07 0.90
N ALA A 37 3.07 -7.89 1.04
CA ALA A 37 2.38 -6.62 0.93
C ALA A 37 3.19 -5.61 0.14
N THR A 38 2.51 -4.57 -0.36
CA THR A 38 3.15 -3.40 -0.94
C THR A 38 2.89 -2.18 -0.06
N PHE A 39 3.95 -1.49 0.32
CA PHE A 39 3.90 -0.26 1.10
C PHE A 39 4.19 0.92 0.18
N PHE A 40 3.23 1.83 0.03
CA PHE A 40 3.41 3.08 -0.71
C PHE A 40 3.81 4.17 0.29
N VAL A 41 5.08 4.57 0.23
CA VAL A 41 5.70 5.46 1.22
C VAL A 41 5.93 6.86 0.67
N VAL A 42 5.80 7.87 1.53
CA VAL A 42 6.17 9.26 1.23
C VAL A 42 7.53 9.60 1.84
N GLY A 43 8.12 10.73 1.42
CA GLY A 43 9.43 11.17 1.92
C GLY A 43 9.48 11.29 3.43
N HIS A 44 8.48 11.91 4.05
CA HIS A 44 8.43 12.08 5.51
C HIS A 44 8.45 10.74 6.28
N PHE A 45 7.79 9.69 5.77
CA PHE A 45 7.87 8.36 6.37
C PHE A 45 9.30 7.81 6.34
N LEU A 46 9.98 7.95 5.19
CA LEU A 46 11.36 7.48 5.03
C LEU A 46 12.35 8.24 5.92
N GLU A 47 12.15 9.55 6.10
CA GLU A 47 12.98 10.40 6.96
C GLU A 47 12.79 10.03 8.45
N SER A 48 11.55 9.84 8.88
CA SER A 48 11.21 9.64 10.29
C SER A 48 11.31 8.19 10.77
N ALA A 49 11.18 7.21 9.86
CA ALA A 49 11.16 5.78 10.18
C ALA A 49 12.06 4.93 9.27
N PRO A 50 13.35 5.29 9.09
CA PRO A 50 14.24 4.60 8.15
C PRO A 50 14.41 3.11 8.49
N GLU A 51 14.43 2.74 9.77
CA GLU A 51 14.60 1.35 10.20
C GLU A 51 13.39 0.49 9.86
N ILE A 52 12.19 1.07 9.86
CA ILE A 52 10.97 0.38 9.44
C ILE A 52 10.98 0.16 7.94
N ALA A 53 11.41 1.14 7.15
CA ALA A 53 11.58 0.98 5.70
C ALA A 53 12.59 -0.14 5.36
N LYS A 54 13.72 -0.22 6.08
CA LYS A 54 14.68 -1.32 5.95
C LYS A 54 14.05 -2.67 6.31
N ARG A 55 13.25 -2.71 7.37
CA ARG A 55 12.53 -3.92 7.81
C ARG A 55 11.54 -4.40 6.75
N MET A 56 10.79 -3.49 6.11
CA MET A 56 9.89 -3.84 5.00
C MET A 56 10.63 -4.59 3.88
N VAL A 57 11.79 -4.08 3.48
CA VAL A 57 12.63 -4.70 2.44
C VAL A 57 13.18 -6.04 2.90
N ALA A 58 13.73 -6.12 4.12
CA ALA A 58 14.33 -7.33 4.68
C ALA A 58 13.32 -8.47 4.84
N GLU A 59 12.05 -8.16 5.09
CA GLU A 59 10.96 -9.14 5.21
C GLU A 59 10.29 -9.47 3.86
N GLY A 60 10.82 -8.95 2.74
CA GLY A 60 10.40 -9.32 1.39
C GLY A 60 9.18 -8.58 0.88
N HIS A 61 8.79 -7.49 1.51
CA HIS A 61 7.72 -6.63 1.02
C HIS A 61 8.20 -5.71 -0.11
N THR A 62 7.26 -5.33 -0.97
CA THR A 62 7.52 -4.33 -2.01
C THR A 62 7.30 -2.94 -1.45
N VAL A 63 8.20 -2.00 -1.73
CA VAL A 63 8.02 -0.59 -1.39
C VAL A 63 7.86 0.22 -2.66
N GLY A 64 6.74 0.90 -2.79
CA GLY A 64 6.37 1.75 -3.92
C GLY A 64 6.30 3.22 -3.56
N ASN A 65 6.12 4.04 -4.58
CA ASN A 65 6.19 5.50 -4.53
C ASN A 65 4.81 6.11 -4.26
N HIS A 66 4.71 6.88 -3.16
CA HIS A 66 3.52 7.68 -2.85
C HIS A 66 3.80 9.19 -2.92
N THR A 67 4.83 9.58 -3.70
CA THR A 67 5.40 10.91 -3.82
C THR A 67 6.22 11.35 -2.60
N TYR A 68 7.01 12.42 -2.74
CA TYR A 68 7.84 12.91 -1.65
C TYR A 68 7.01 13.69 -0.61
N HIS A 69 6.23 14.70 -1.07
CA HIS A 69 5.47 15.61 -0.21
C HIS A 69 3.98 15.31 -0.09
N HIS A 70 3.47 14.27 -0.76
CA HIS A 70 2.05 13.92 -0.80
C HIS A 70 1.15 15.05 -1.34
N PRO A 71 1.51 15.75 -2.43
CA PRO A 71 0.67 16.80 -3.00
C PRO A 71 -0.50 16.22 -3.79
N ASP A 72 -1.47 17.07 -4.14
CA ASP A 72 -2.46 16.71 -5.17
C ASP A 72 -1.78 16.67 -6.54
N MET A 73 -1.31 15.49 -6.93
CA MET A 73 -0.60 15.27 -8.19
C MET A 73 -1.45 15.57 -9.41
N SER A 74 -2.79 15.52 -9.29
CA SER A 74 -3.71 15.81 -10.40
C SER A 74 -3.64 17.27 -10.86
N SER A 75 -3.20 18.17 -9.97
CA SER A 75 -3.00 19.58 -10.26
C SER A 75 -1.65 19.90 -10.92
N ILE A 76 -0.71 18.96 -10.92
CA ILE A 76 0.62 19.16 -11.50
C ILE A 76 0.56 18.92 -13.00
N ALA A 77 0.68 20.01 -13.78
CA ALA A 77 0.58 19.96 -15.23
C ALA A 77 1.93 19.78 -15.95
N ASP A 78 3.04 19.95 -15.24
CA ASP A 78 4.41 19.87 -15.77
C ASP A 78 5.06 18.53 -15.44
N LEU A 79 5.61 17.86 -16.46
CA LEU A 79 6.29 16.56 -16.29
C LEU A 79 7.51 16.66 -15.38
N THR A 80 8.27 17.76 -15.46
CA THR A 80 9.47 17.94 -14.64
C THR A 80 9.13 18.02 -13.16
N ALA A 81 8.07 18.77 -12.81
CA ALA A 81 7.59 18.87 -11.43
C ALA A 81 7.01 17.53 -10.93
N PHE A 82 6.28 16.82 -11.78
CA PHE A 82 5.76 15.47 -11.47
C PHE A 82 6.92 14.50 -11.23
N GLN A 83 7.88 14.46 -12.13
CA GLN A 83 9.06 13.60 -12.03
C GLN A 83 9.88 13.89 -10.78
N LYS A 84 10.03 15.16 -10.41
CA LYS A 84 10.78 15.55 -9.20
C LYS A 84 10.19 14.94 -7.94
N GLU A 85 8.87 14.98 -7.76
CA GLU A 85 8.19 14.33 -6.64
C GLU A 85 8.46 12.82 -6.57
N MET A 86 8.54 12.19 -7.73
CA MET A 86 8.80 10.75 -7.83
C MET A 86 10.28 10.41 -7.57
N ASP A 87 11.19 11.16 -8.20
CA ASP A 87 12.63 10.90 -8.15
C ASP A 87 13.22 11.22 -6.77
N ASP A 88 12.79 12.32 -6.14
CA ASP A 88 13.25 12.68 -4.79
C ASP A 88 12.89 11.58 -3.78
N ASN A 89 11.67 11.05 -3.85
CA ASN A 89 11.21 9.97 -2.98
C ASN A 89 11.98 8.65 -3.24
N ALA A 90 12.17 8.30 -4.51
CA ALA A 90 12.91 7.11 -4.89
C ALA A 90 14.39 7.20 -4.51
N ALA A 91 15.01 8.39 -4.63
CA ALA A 91 16.39 8.63 -4.23
C ALA A 91 16.57 8.49 -2.71
N LEU A 92 15.68 9.08 -1.92
CA LEU A 92 15.69 8.95 -0.46
C LEU A 92 15.52 7.49 -0.02
N PHE A 93 14.60 6.75 -0.65
CA PHE A 93 14.45 5.33 -0.36
C PHE A 93 15.72 4.54 -0.62
N SER A 94 16.41 4.82 -1.73
CA SER A 94 17.68 4.16 -2.07
C SER A 94 18.80 4.53 -1.09
N GLU A 95 18.84 5.78 -0.62
CA GLU A 95 19.78 6.24 0.40
C GLU A 95 19.55 5.49 1.73
N VAL A 96 18.28 5.39 2.15
CA VAL A 96 17.89 4.77 3.42
C VAL A 96 18.13 3.25 3.40
N THR A 97 17.74 2.57 2.33
CA THR A 97 17.68 1.10 2.30
C THR A 97 18.82 0.44 1.53
N GLY A 98 19.55 1.18 0.71
CA GLY A 98 20.50 0.61 -0.23
C GLY A 98 19.86 -0.14 -1.41
N GLN A 99 18.55 -0.08 -1.55
CA GLN A 99 17.78 -0.79 -2.59
C GLN A 99 17.10 0.19 -3.53
N LYS A 100 16.81 -0.25 -4.74
CA LYS A 100 16.00 0.53 -5.68
C LYS A 100 14.52 0.41 -5.31
N MET A 101 13.81 1.53 -5.25
CA MET A 101 12.36 1.55 -5.08
C MET A 101 11.67 0.87 -6.28
N ALA A 102 10.63 0.10 -6.01
CA ALA A 102 9.81 -0.48 -7.08
C ALA A 102 9.15 0.61 -7.92
N ASN A 103 9.05 0.38 -9.23
CA ASN A 103 8.36 1.31 -10.14
C ASN A 103 6.83 1.21 -10.01
N TYR A 104 6.34 1.21 -8.77
CA TYR A 104 4.92 1.22 -8.43
C TYR A 104 4.57 2.56 -7.83
N TYR A 105 3.47 3.11 -8.29
CA TYR A 105 3.00 4.42 -7.90
C TYR A 105 1.54 4.36 -7.44
N ARG A 106 1.24 5.07 -6.39
CA ARG A 106 -0.15 5.35 -5.98
C ARG A 106 -0.32 6.84 -5.83
N PRO A 107 -1.28 7.45 -6.56
CA PRO A 107 -1.57 8.87 -6.42
C PRO A 107 -2.02 9.22 -5.00
N PRO A 108 -1.49 10.30 -4.39
CA PRO A 108 -1.98 10.82 -3.13
C PRO A 108 -3.51 11.03 -3.16
N GLN A 109 -4.20 10.58 -2.10
CA GLN A 109 -5.66 10.68 -1.97
C GLN A 109 -6.45 9.95 -3.09
N GLY A 110 -5.81 9.18 -3.95
CA GLY A 110 -6.44 8.59 -5.14
C GLY A 110 -6.83 9.60 -6.21
N LYS A 111 -6.38 10.86 -6.10
CA LYS A 111 -6.66 11.90 -7.08
C LYS A 111 -5.76 11.76 -8.30
N TYR A 112 -6.35 11.82 -9.47
CA TYR A 112 -5.63 11.70 -10.73
C TYR A 112 -6.27 12.53 -11.85
N SER A 113 -5.49 12.77 -12.89
CA SER A 113 -5.97 13.19 -14.20
C SER A 113 -5.41 12.22 -15.25
N THR A 114 -6.02 12.14 -16.41
CA THR A 114 -5.50 11.34 -17.54
C THR A 114 -4.06 11.71 -17.85
N LYS A 115 -3.75 13.02 -17.87
CA LYS A 115 -2.40 13.52 -18.10
C LYS A 115 -1.39 13.03 -17.06
N ASN A 116 -1.76 13.00 -15.78
CA ASN A 116 -0.86 12.49 -14.72
C ASN A 116 -0.62 10.99 -14.82
N LEU A 117 -1.63 10.21 -15.20
CA LEU A 117 -1.45 8.77 -15.45
C LEU A 117 -0.52 8.51 -16.65
N GLU A 118 -0.62 9.33 -17.70
CA GLU A 118 0.29 9.29 -18.83
C GLU A 118 1.73 9.66 -18.43
N MET A 119 1.91 10.69 -17.59
CA MET A 119 3.22 11.06 -17.05
C MET A 119 3.83 9.91 -16.23
N ALA A 120 3.08 9.31 -15.33
CA ALA A 120 3.54 8.17 -14.55
C ALA A 120 3.97 7.01 -15.45
N LYS A 121 3.16 6.68 -16.47
CA LYS A 121 3.48 5.66 -17.46
C LYS A 121 4.73 6.01 -18.27
N GLN A 122 4.90 7.26 -18.69
CA GLN A 122 6.08 7.73 -19.42
C GLN A 122 7.35 7.58 -18.60
N LEU A 123 7.27 7.77 -17.28
CA LEU A 123 8.38 7.56 -16.35
C LEU A 123 8.59 6.09 -15.96
N GLY A 124 7.82 5.16 -16.55
CA GLY A 124 7.95 3.72 -16.32
C GLY A 124 7.25 3.20 -15.06
N TYR A 125 6.35 3.97 -14.46
CA TYR A 125 5.59 3.53 -13.30
C TYR A 125 4.33 2.77 -13.66
N HIS A 126 4.03 1.72 -12.89
CA HIS A 126 2.71 1.10 -12.82
C HIS A 126 1.88 1.80 -11.74
N THR A 127 0.75 2.37 -12.13
CA THR A 127 -0.15 3.06 -11.19
C THR A 127 -1.16 2.09 -10.59
N PHE A 128 -1.22 2.05 -9.26
CA PHE A 128 -2.14 1.18 -8.51
C PHE A 128 -3.12 2.00 -7.68
N PHE A 129 -4.40 1.78 -7.93
CA PHE A 129 -5.51 2.17 -7.07
C PHE A 129 -5.90 1.02 -6.15
N TRP A 130 -7.15 0.98 -5.72
CA TRP A 130 -7.68 -0.07 -4.85
C TRP A 130 -9.14 -0.37 -5.18
N SER A 131 -9.63 -1.50 -4.72
CA SER A 131 -11.04 -1.89 -4.86
C SER A 131 -11.74 -2.09 -3.51
N LEU A 132 -10.98 -2.12 -2.41
CA LEU A 132 -11.47 -2.19 -1.05
C LEU A 132 -10.66 -1.28 -0.14
N ALA A 133 -11.35 -0.38 0.55
CA ALA A 133 -10.81 0.49 1.59
C ALA A 133 -11.90 0.87 2.59
N TYR A 134 -11.50 1.41 3.72
CA TYR A 134 -12.42 2.01 4.71
C TYR A 134 -11.77 3.24 5.33
N VAL A 135 -12.51 3.99 6.13
CA VAL A 135 -12.01 5.22 6.76
C VAL A 135 -11.19 4.87 7.99
N ASP A 136 -9.90 4.63 7.81
CA ASP A 136 -8.92 4.24 8.83
C ASP A 136 -7.85 5.32 9.09
N TRP A 137 -7.74 6.29 8.19
CA TRP A 137 -6.68 7.31 8.18
C TRP A 137 -6.90 8.44 9.19
N ASN A 138 -8.11 8.63 9.73
CA ASN A 138 -8.36 9.64 10.75
C ASN A 138 -7.91 9.14 12.12
N VAL A 139 -6.72 9.56 12.55
CA VAL A 139 -6.11 9.09 13.81
C VAL A 139 -6.87 9.51 15.06
N ASP A 140 -7.63 10.60 14.98
CA ASP A 140 -8.44 11.13 16.10
C ASP A 140 -9.83 10.48 16.17
N ALA A 141 -10.22 9.74 15.16
CA ALA A 141 -11.52 9.05 15.08
C ALA A 141 -11.34 7.65 14.44
N GLN A 142 -10.61 6.80 15.14
CA GLN A 142 -10.36 5.44 14.68
C GLN A 142 -11.62 4.59 14.76
N PRO A 143 -11.92 3.79 13.71
CA PRO A 143 -13.02 2.85 13.74
C PRO A 143 -12.80 1.79 14.82
N THR A 144 -13.88 1.27 15.38
CA THR A 144 -13.82 0.10 16.26
C THR A 144 -13.43 -1.15 15.44
N LYS A 145 -13.00 -2.20 16.14
CA LYS A 145 -12.72 -3.50 15.53
C LYS A 145 -13.94 -4.04 14.78
N GLU A 146 -15.12 -3.91 15.36
CA GLU A 146 -16.38 -4.38 14.79
C GLU A 146 -16.71 -3.63 13.49
N GLU A 147 -16.57 -2.31 13.48
CA GLU A 147 -16.76 -1.48 12.29
C GLU A 147 -15.75 -1.82 11.19
N ALA A 148 -14.48 -2.02 11.56
CA ALA A 148 -13.44 -2.41 10.62
C ALA A 148 -13.77 -3.77 9.99
N PHE A 149 -14.14 -4.77 10.78
CA PHE A 149 -14.50 -6.09 10.27
C PHE A 149 -15.78 -6.07 9.43
N GLU A 150 -16.80 -5.30 9.82
CA GLU A 150 -18.01 -5.13 8.99
C GLU A 150 -17.65 -4.65 7.58
N LYS A 151 -16.77 -3.65 7.47
CA LYS A 151 -16.34 -3.10 6.18
C LYS A 151 -15.42 -4.06 5.42
N LEU A 152 -14.40 -4.57 6.07
CA LEU A 152 -13.34 -5.35 5.43
C LEU A 152 -13.75 -6.78 5.10
N LEU A 153 -14.55 -7.43 5.95
CA LEU A 153 -15.07 -8.77 5.68
C LEU A 153 -16.32 -8.75 4.80
N GLY A 154 -17.19 -7.75 5.01
CA GLY A 154 -18.44 -7.66 4.25
C GLY A 154 -18.28 -7.26 2.79
N ARG A 155 -17.16 -6.59 2.45
CA ARG A 155 -16.90 -6.07 1.11
C ARG A 155 -15.76 -6.79 0.38
N ILE A 156 -15.13 -7.78 1.01
CA ILE A 156 -14.04 -8.52 0.39
C ILE A 156 -14.51 -9.29 -0.85
N HIS A 157 -13.69 -9.35 -1.86
CA HIS A 157 -13.97 -10.04 -3.11
C HIS A 157 -12.69 -10.59 -3.74
N PRO A 158 -12.78 -11.65 -4.57
CA PRO A 158 -11.63 -12.18 -5.30
C PRO A 158 -10.95 -11.13 -6.16
N GLY A 159 -9.63 -11.04 -6.10
CA GLY A 159 -8.83 -10.08 -6.83
C GLY A 159 -8.76 -8.68 -6.20
N ALA A 160 -9.27 -8.51 -4.97
CA ALA A 160 -9.25 -7.21 -4.31
C ALA A 160 -7.83 -6.71 -4.09
N ILE A 161 -7.60 -5.45 -4.48
CA ILE A 161 -6.47 -4.65 -4.00
C ILE A 161 -6.99 -3.89 -2.78
N VAL A 162 -6.47 -4.25 -1.62
CA VAL A 162 -6.91 -3.69 -0.33
C VAL A 162 -6.01 -2.51 0.04
N LEU A 163 -6.60 -1.36 0.30
CA LEU A 163 -5.91 -0.19 0.86
C LEU A 163 -6.18 -0.11 2.36
N LEU A 164 -5.09 -0.11 3.13
CA LEU A 164 -5.03 0.20 4.55
C LEU A 164 -3.98 1.28 4.80
N HIS A 165 -4.11 2.03 5.89
CA HIS A 165 -3.10 3.01 6.30
C HIS A 165 -2.29 2.50 7.50
N SER A 166 -0.97 2.64 7.43
CA SER A 166 -0.07 2.20 8.51
C SER A 166 -0.15 3.07 9.77
N THR A 167 -0.70 4.28 9.64
CA THR A 167 -0.94 5.20 10.77
C THR A 167 -2.10 4.76 11.66
N SER A 168 -2.94 3.83 11.21
CA SER A 168 -4.14 3.39 11.90
C SER A 168 -3.82 2.46 13.06
N LYS A 169 -4.19 2.89 14.28
CA LYS A 169 -4.12 2.03 15.47
C LYS A 169 -4.98 0.79 15.32
N THR A 170 -6.19 0.96 14.81
CA THR A 170 -7.10 -0.15 14.56
C THR A 170 -6.48 -1.20 13.65
N ASN A 171 -5.85 -0.79 12.53
CA ASN A 171 -5.17 -1.73 11.65
C ASN A 171 -4.02 -2.48 12.33
N GLY A 172 -3.23 -1.79 13.14
CA GLY A 172 -2.16 -2.42 13.92
C GLY A 172 -2.68 -3.48 14.89
N GLU A 173 -3.83 -3.24 15.50
CA GLU A 173 -4.44 -4.15 16.47
C GLU A 173 -5.17 -5.33 15.85
N ILE A 174 -5.79 -5.16 14.67
CA ILE A 174 -6.69 -6.18 14.09
C ILE A 174 -6.07 -7.02 12.99
N LEU A 175 -4.94 -6.63 12.40
CA LEU A 175 -4.48 -7.22 11.14
C LEU A 175 -4.25 -8.74 11.25
N ASP A 176 -3.66 -9.22 12.33
CA ASP A 176 -3.47 -10.67 12.55
C ASP A 176 -4.80 -11.43 12.47
N GLU A 177 -5.81 -10.97 13.20
CA GLU A 177 -7.13 -11.60 13.17
C GLU A 177 -7.84 -11.43 11.83
N LEU A 178 -7.68 -10.26 11.19
CA LEU A 178 -8.25 -10.00 9.87
C LEU A 178 -7.70 -10.95 8.80
N LEU A 179 -6.38 -11.16 8.78
CA LEU A 179 -5.74 -12.09 7.87
C LEU A 179 -6.22 -13.52 8.13
N THR A 180 -6.31 -13.94 9.40
CA THR A 180 -6.87 -15.25 9.77
C THR A 180 -8.29 -15.43 9.22
N LYS A 181 -9.16 -14.43 9.39
CA LYS A 181 -10.54 -14.49 8.89
C LYS A 181 -10.61 -14.60 7.37
N TRP A 182 -9.76 -13.86 6.64
CA TRP A 182 -9.69 -13.97 5.19
C TRP A 182 -9.18 -15.34 4.74
N GLU A 183 -8.19 -15.93 5.44
CA GLU A 183 -7.72 -17.29 5.17
C GLU A 183 -8.84 -18.32 5.40
N GLU A 184 -9.60 -18.21 6.49
CA GLU A 184 -10.76 -19.05 6.77
C GLU A 184 -11.86 -18.94 5.69
N MET A 185 -11.99 -17.77 5.06
CA MET A 185 -12.87 -17.56 3.91
C MET A 185 -12.28 -18.11 2.59
N GLY A 186 -11.06 -18.66 2.63
CA GLY A 186 -10.40 -19.29 1.50
C GLY A 186 -9.57 -18.33 0.63
N TYR A 187 -9.26 -17.13 1.12
CA TYR A 187 -8.38 -16.21 0.43
C TYR A 187 -6.90 -16.52 0.67
N THR A 188 -6.07 -16.16 -0.31
CA THR A 188 -4.61 -16.21 -0.26
C THR A 188 -4.02 -14.86 -0.62
N PHE A 189 -2.86 -14.52 -0.06
CA PHE A 189 -2.22 -13.22 -0.23
C PHE A 189 -1.14 -13.28 -1.31
N HIS A 190 -1.13 -12.29 -2.18
CA HIS A 190 -0.27 -12.24 -3.37
C HIS A 190 0.37 -10.88 -3.56
N PRO A 191 1.58 -10.79 -4.14
CA PRO A 191 2.22 -9.52 -4.44
C PRO A 191 1.59 -8.86 -5.67
N LEU A 192 1.60 -7.52 -5.71
CA LEU A 192 1.09 -6.74 -6.86
C LEU A 192 1.81 -7.06 -8.18
N SER A 193 3.04 -7.60 -8.13
CA SER A 193 3.79 -8.01 -9.32
C SER A 193 3.02 -8.98 -10.21
N GLU A 194 2.19 -9.85 -9.65
CA GLU A 194 1.34 -10.75 -10.43
C GLU A 194 0.35 -10.01 -11.36
N LEU A 195 0.03 -8.75 -11.08
CA LEU A 195 -0.85 -7.91 -11.89
C LEU A 195 -0.11 -7.18 -13.03
N CYS A 196 1.22 -7.14 -12.99
CA CYS A 196 2.07 -6.49 -13.98
C CYS A 196 2.54 -7.46 -15.08
N GLU A 197 2.48 -8.76 -14.81
CA GLU A 197 2.93 -9.82 -15.72
C GLU A 197 1.82 -10.13 -16.74
N LYS A 198 1.72 -9.30 -17.81
CA LYS A 198 0.92 -9.64 -19.00
C LYS A 198 1.57 -9.07 -20.25
#